data_4236b3155db83c36a45a2344f966e607
#
_entry.id   4236b3155db83c36a45a2344f966e607
#
_cell.length_a   1.000
_cell.length_b   1.000
_cell.length_c   1.000
_cell.angle_alpha   90.00
_cell.angle_beta   90.00
_cell.angle_gamma   90.00
#
_symmetry.space_group_name_H-M   'P 1'
#
loop_
_entity.id
_entity.type
_entity.pdbx_description
1 polymer ?
#
loop_
_entity_poly.entity_id
_entity_poly.type
_entity_poly.pdbx_seq_one_letter_code
_entity_poly.pdbx_strand_id
1 'polypeptide(L)'
;MSDIYDLIIVGAGITGSALFYISSRYSDLKNVLLLEKYSDISTLNSSSRSNSQTLHFGDVETNYSYEKAKDVKQSAEYILNYTGIKNGRYNKHIIQKCQKMVLGVGDL
;
A
#
# COMPACT_ATOMS: atom_id res chain seq x y z
N MET A 1 -30.01 17.88 10.51
CA MET A 1 -29.89 16.41 10.44
C MET A 1 -28.44 16.09 10.80
N SER A 2 -28.20 15.23 11.77
CA SER A 2 -26.83 14.77 12.05
C SER A 2 -26.43 13.81 10.92
N ASP A 3 -25.33 14.11 10.25
CA ASP A 3 -24.77 13.19 9.25
C ASP A 3 -24.29 11.93 9.98
N ILE A 4 -24.91 10.81 9.66
CA ILE A 4 -24.52 9.51 10.19
C ILE A 4 -23.61 8.86 9.16
N TYR A 5 -22.41 8.50 9.60
CA TYR A 5 -21.41 7.80 8.76
C TYR A 5 -21.35 6.32 9.15
N ASP A 6 -21.33 5.45 8.15
CA ASP A 6 -21.14 4.01 8.34
C ASP A 6 -19.68 3.68 8.68
N LEU A 7 -18.74 4.50 8.16
CA LEU A 7 -17.31 4.35 8.40
C LEU A 7 -16.62 5.72 8.40
N ILE A 8 -15.78 5.96 9.39
CA ILE A 8 -14.91 7.13 9.45
C ILE A 8 -13.46 6.64 9.45
N ILE A 9 -12.68 7.11 8.49
CA ILE A 9 -11.25 6.81 8.35
C ILE A 9 -10.46 8.06 8.70
N VAL A 10 -9.48 7.95 9.58
CA VAL A 10 -8.63 9.07 9.99
C VAL A 10 -7.23 8.88 9.42
N GLY A 11 -6.81 9.85 8.60
CA GLY A 11 -5.54 9.87 7.90
C GLY A 11 -5.64 9.35 6.46
N ALA A 12 -5.26 10.20 5.50
CA ALA A 12 -5.29 9.91 4.08
C ALA A 12 -3.90 9.58 3.50
N GLY A 13 -3.08 8.86 4.26
CA GLY A 13 -1.90 8.17 3.74
C GLY A 13 -2.29 7.00 2.85
N ILE A 14 -1.32 6.20 2.41
CA ILE A 14 -1.57 5.06 1.50
C ILE A 14 -2.63 4.10 2.05
N THR A 15 -2.57 3.77 3.33
CA THR A 15 -3.51 2.84 3.97
C THR A 15 -4.92 3.41 4.03
N GLY A 16 -5.07 4.65 4.53
CA GLY A 16 -6.39 5.26 4.65
C GLY A 16 -7.04 5.54 3.30
N SER A 17 -6.27 5.98 2.32
CA SER A 17 -6.76 6.20 0.95
C SER A 17 -7.17 4.89 0.27
N ALA A 18 -6.41 3.81 0.46
CA ALA A 18 -6.75 2.48 -0.07
C ALA A 18 -8.02 1.94 0.60
N LEU A 19 -8.12 2.05 1.93
CA LEU A 19 -9.30 1.62 2.68
C LEU A 19 -10.54 2.41 2.25
N PHE A 20 -10.42 3.73 2.11
CA PHE A 20 -11.51 4.58 1.63
C PHE A 20 -12.00 4.14 0.24
N TYR A 21 -11.06 3.93 -0.69
CA TYR A 21 -11.40 3.48 -2.04
C TYR A 21 -12.11 2.11 -2.04
N ILE A 22 -11.56 1.15 -1.30
CA ILE A 22 -12.12 -0.21 -1.24
C ILE A 22 -13.50 -0.18 -0.59
N SER A 23 -13.63 0.50 0.56
CA SER A 23 -14.90 0.58 1.29
C SER A 23 -15.98 1.29 0.48
N SER A 24 -15.65 2.39 -0.19
CA SER A 24 -16.61 3.15 -0.99
C SER A 24 -17.07 2.42 -2.26
N ARG A 25 -16.26 1.50 -2.80
CA ARG A 25 -16.51 0.88 -4.09
C ARG A 25 -16.96 -0.57 -4.01
N TYR A 26 -16.51 -1.30 -3.00
CA TYR A 26 -16.67 -2.75 -2.92
C TYR A 26 -17.41 -3.22 -1.66
N SER A 27 -18.02 -2.29 -0.92
CA SER A 27 -18.92 -2.61 0.18
C SER A 27 -20.31 -2.01 -0.01
N ASP A 28 -21.23 -2.38 0.84
CA ASP A 28 -22.58 -1.83 0.90
C ASP A 28 -22.70 -0.58 1.79
N LEU A 29 -21.56 -0.07 2.31
CA LEU A 29 -21.50 1.17 3.08
C LEU A 29 -21.91 2.36 2.20
N LYS A 30 -22.80 3.20 2.71
CA LYS A 30 -23.35 4.35 1.95
C LYS A 30 -22.61 5.64 2.23
N ASN A 31 -22.20 5.84 3.50
CA ASN A 31 -21.61 7.07 3.97
C ASN A 31 -20.22 6.78 4.56
N VAL A 32 -19.19 6.89 3.74
CA VAL A 32 -17.80 6.71 4.16
C VAL A 32 -17.12 8.07 4.20
N LEU A 33 -16.55 8.44 5.36
CA LEU A 33 -15.82 9.69 5.56
C LEU A 33 -14.34 9.43 5.69
N LEU A 34 -13.51 10.17 4.96
CA LEU A 34 -12.07 10.21 5.10
C LEU A 34 -11.67 11.58 5.65
N LEU A 35 -11.03 11.60 6.81
CA LEU A 35 -10.50 12.80 7.45
C LEU A 35 -8.99 12.87 7.28
N GLU A 36 -8.51 14.02 6.79
CA GLU A 36 -7.08 14.30 6.66
C GLU A 36 -6.74 15.62 7.34
N LYS A 37 -5.62 15.66 8.04
CA LYS A 37 -5.12 16.85 8.75
C LYS A 37 -4.56 17.89 7.79
N TYR A 38 -3.95 17.45 6.71
CA TYR A 38 -3.29 18.30 5.73
C TYR A 38 -4.22 18.65 4.59
N SER A 39 -3.81 19.62 3.76
CA SER A 39 -4.61 20.12 2.65
C SER A 39 -4.80 19.10 1.50
N ASP A 40 -4.00 18.03 1.49
CA ASP A 40 -4.06 17.03 0.44
C ASP A 40 -3.69 15.64 0.99
N ILE A 41 -4.04 14.59 0.24
CA ILE A 41 -3.75 13.20 0.57
C ILE A 41 -2.27 12.88 0.37
N SER A 42 -1.75 11.92 1.13
CA SER A 42 -0.39 11.37 0.97
C SER A 42 0.75 12.39 1.01
N THR A 43 0.60 13.45 1.81
CA THR A 43 1.56 14.57 1.88
C THR A 43 2.75 14.33 2.81
N LEU A 44 2.68 13.34 3.69
CA LEU A 44 3.78 12.97 4.59
C LEU A 44 4.47 11.67 4.16
N ASN A 45 4.43 10.65 5.02
CA ASN A 45 5.17 9.40 4.84
C ASN A 45 4.84 8.67 3.53
N SER A 46 3.63 8.84 3.01
CA SER A 46 3.21 8.29 1.72
C SER A 46 3.52 9.18 0.53
N SER A 47 4.15 10.33 0.75
CA SER A 47 4.62 11.21 -0.32
C SER A 47 5.76 10.56 -1.10
N SER A 48 5.81 10.77 -2.40
CA SER A 48 6.92 10.33 -3.27
C SER A 48 8.28 10.91 -2.85
N ARG A 49 8.28 12.00 -2.08
CA ARG A 49 9.51 12.63 -1.55
C ARG A 49 9.96 12.03 -0.22
N SER A 50 9.09 11.30 0.46
CA SER A 50 9.32 10.84 1.84
C SER A 50 9.52 9.35 1.97
N ASN A 51 9.41 8.59 0.88
CA ASN A 51 9.69 7.16 0.91
C ASN A 51 10.37 6.67 -0.37
N SER A 52 10.98 5.50 -0.31
CA SER A 52 11.78 4.93 -1.40
C SER A 52 10.96 4.47 -2.59
N GLN A 53 9.63 4.47 -2.51
CA GLN A 53 8.74 3.93 -3.54
C GLN A 53 9.05 2.48 -3.94
N THR A 54 9.67 1.73 -3.03
CA THR A 54 10.13 0.36 -3.30
C THR A 54 9.19 -0.64 -2.66
N LEU A 55 8.70 -1.60 -3.43
CA LEU A 55 7.94 -2.73 -2.94
C LEU A 55 8.89 -3.89 -2.64
N HIS A 56 8.90 -4.35 -1.41
CA HIS A 56 9.72 -5.45 -0.93
C HIS A 56 8.90 -6.74 -0.91
N PHE A 57 9.44 -7.81 -1.49
CA PHE A 57 8.78 -9.12 -1.54
C PHE A 57 9.24 -10.09 -0.45
N GLY A 58 10.07 -9.62 0.48
CA GLY A 58 10.61 -10.45 1.56
C GLY A 58 11.79 -11.33 1.17
N ASP A 59 12.16 -11.39 -0.10
CA ASP A 59 13.21 -12.29 -0.60
C ASP A 59 14.63 -11.86 -0.17
N VAL A 60 14.79 -10.66 0.38
CA VAL A 60 16.09 -10.03 0.69
C VAL A 60 16.27 -9.74 2.18
N GLU A 61 15.27 -10.04 2.99
CA GLU A 61 15.28 -9.75 4.42
C GLU A 61 15.87 -10.93 5.19
N THR A 62 17.14 -10.85 5.50
CA THR A 62 17.91 -11.92 6.18
C THR A 62 17.44 -12.22 7.59
N ASN A 63 16.67 -11.32 8.21
CA ASN A 63 16.14 -11.46 9.57
C ASN A 63 14.70 -11.96 9.62
N TYR A 64 14.11 -12.33 8.47
CA TYR A 64 12.78 -12.90 8.44
C TYR A 64 12.83 -14.42 8.57
N SER A 65 11.89 -14.99 9.35
CA SER A 65 11.60 -16.42 9.22
C SER A 65 10.97 -16.72 7.85
N TYR A 66 11.00 -17.98 7.46
CA TYR A 66 10.40 -18.41 6.19
C TYR A 66 8.90 -18.06 6.12
N GLU A 67 8.16 -18.28 7.22
CA GLU A 67 6.74 -17.95 7.30
C GLU A 67 6.51 -16.45 7.10
N LYS A 68 7.30 -15.63 7.81
CA LYS A 68 7.21 -14.17 7.68
C LYS A 68 7.54 -13.69 6.26
N ALA A 69 8.55 -14.26 5.63
CA ALA A 69 8.91 -13.94 4.25
C ALA A 69 7.77 -14.28 3.28
N LYS A 70 7.09 -15.42 3.48
CA LYS A 70 5.93 -15.84 2.71
C LYS A 70 4.74 -14.88 2.85
N ASP A 71 4.43 -14.44 4.07
CA ASP A 71 3.34 -13.51 4.35
C ASP A 71 3.62 -12.13 3.74
N VAL A 72 4.87 -11.65 3.83
CA VAL A 72 5.29 -10.39 3.20
C VAL A 72 5.16 -10.47 1.68
N LYS A 73 5.56 -11.59 1.08
CA LYS A 73 5.42 -11.81 -0.37
C LYS A 73 3.97 -11.77 -0.80
N GLN A 74 3.10 -12.47 -0.09
CA GLN A 74 1.66 -12.46 -0.38
C GLN A 74 1.06 -11.05 -0.26
N SER A 75 1.44 -10.30 0.77
CA SER A 75 1.00 -8.92 0.96
C SER A 75 1.49 -8.00 -0.17
N ALA A 76 2.73 -8.17 -0.63
CA ALA A 76 3.28 -7.43 -1.75
C ALA A 76 2.55 -7.73 -3.08
N GLU A 77 2.14 -8.98 -3.29
CA GLU A 77 1.35 -9.39 -4.46
C GLU A 77 -0.03 -8.72 -4.49
N TYR A 78 -0.67 -8.50 -3.34
CA TYR A 78 -1.92 -7.74 -3.28
C TYR A 78 -1.75 -6.30 -3.75
N ILE A 79 -0.64 -5.65 -3.42
CA ILE A 79 -0.35 -4.29 -3.89
C ILE A 79 -0.13 -4.26 -5.41
N LEU A 80 0.54 -5.26 -5.97
CA LEU A 80 0.69 -5.39 -7.43
C LEU A 80 -0.67 -5.55 -8.11
N ASN A 81 -1.53 -6.41 -7.56
CA ASN A 81 -2.86 -6.65 -8.10
C ASN A 81 -3.77 -5.43 -8.01
N TYR A 82 -3.60 -4.59 -6.98
CA TYR A 82 -4.37 -3.34 -6.84
C TYR A 82 -4.22 -2.42 -8.04
N THR A 83 -3.03 -2.33 -8.64
CA THR A 83 -2.82 -1.52 -9.85
C THR A 83 -3.57 -2.04 -11.07
N GLY A 84 -3.86 -3.34 -11.12
CA GLY A 84 -4.69 -3.98 -12.16
C GLY A 84 -6.18 -3.70 -12.00
N ILE A 85 -6.66 -3.55 -10.77
CA ILE A 85 -8.09 -3.33 -10.48
C ILE A 85 -8.57 -1.97 -11.03
N LYS A 86 -7.72 -0.96 -10.99
CA LYS A 86 -8.11 0.42 -11.31
C LYS A 86 -8.43 0.67 -12.78
N ASN A 87 -7.86 -0.09 -13.72
CA ASN A 87 -7.99 0.19 -15.16
C ASN A 87 -8.16 -1.06 -16.05
N GLY A 88 -8.28 -2.26 -15.49
CA GLY A 88 -8.33 -3.49 -16.29
C GLY A 88 -7.09 -3.76 -17.17
N ARG A 89 -6.08 -2.91 -17.06
CA ARG A 89 -4.79 -3.02 -17.75
C ARG A 89 -3.66 -2.76 -16.78
N TYR A 90 -2.73 -3.66 -16.72
CA TYR A 90 -1.43 -3.44 -16.07
C TYR A 90 -0.79 -2.18 -16.67
N ASN A 91 -0.75 -1.11 -15.92
CA ASN A 91 -0.02 0.07 -16.35
C ASN A 91 1.47 -0.16 -16.07
N LYS A 92 2.20 -0.62 -17.09
CA LYS A 92 3.65 -0.90 -17.03
C LYS A 92 4.50 0.30 -16.58
N HIS A 93 3.93 1.50 -16.60
CA HIS A 93 4.62 2.72 -16.19
C HIS A 93 4.58 2.98 -14.68
N ILE A 94 3.69 2.30 -13.94
CA ILE A 94 3.58 2.48 -12.48
C ILE A 94 4.57 1.58 -11.73
N ILE A 95 4.88 0.40 -12.27
CA ILE A 95 5.76 -0.57 -11.62
C ILE A 95 6.95 -0.83 -12.51
N GLN A 96 8.14 -0.53 -11.98
CA GLN A 96 9.42 -0.86 -12.60
C GLN A 96 10.12 -1.91 -11.76
N LYS A 97 10.62 -2.96 -12.42
CA LYS A 97 11.47 -3.96 -11.77
C LYS A 97 12.88 -3.40 -11.64
N CYS A 98 13.33 -3.24 -10.41
CA CYS A 98 14.72 -2.89 -10.10
C CYS A 98 15.45 -4.15 -9.67
N GLN A 99 16.66 -4.35 -10.19
CA GLN A 99 17.54 -5.40 -9.67
C GLN A 99 18.08 -4.98 -8.30
N LYS A 100 18.01 -5.88 -7.34
CA LYS A 100 18.67 -5.71 -6.03
C LYS A 100 19.80 -6.69 -5.92
N MET A 101 20.92 -6.22 -5.38
CA MET A 101 22.06 -7.04 -5.02
C MET A 101 22.18 -7.05 -3.50
N VAL A 102 22.34 -8.22 -2.92
CA VAL A 102 22.71 -8.39 -1.52
C VAL A 102 24.14 -8.88 -1.48
N LEU A 103 25.00 -8.14 -0.79
CA LEU A 103 26.36 -8.55 -0.49
C LEU A 103 26.38 -9.11 0.93
N GLY A 104 26.62 -10.42 1.06
CA GLY A 104 26.92 -11.04 2.34
C GLY A 104 28.40 -10.80 2.68
N VAL A 105 28.66 -10.23 3.84
CA VAL A 105 30.02 -10.05 4.38
C VAL A 105 30.07 -10.76 5.71
N GLY A 106 30.95 -11.72 5.86
CA GLY A 106 31.15 -12.49 7.08
C GLY A 106 31.43 -13.96 6.81
N ASP A 107 31.93 -14.64 7.81
CA ASP A 107 32.11 -16.09 7.81
C ASP A 107 30.75 -16.76 8.05
N LEU A 108 30.37 -17.68 7.16
CA LEU A 108 29.19 -18.53 7.28
C LEU A 108 29.51 -19.72 8.20
#